data_c731b313667fefaaa9d967d09109bafe
#
_entry.id   c731b313667fefaaa9d967d09109bafe
#
_cell.length_a   1.000
_cell.length_b   1.000
_cell.length_c   1.000
_cell.angle_alpha   90.00
_cell.angle_beta   90.00
_cell.angle_gamma   90.00
#
_symmetry.space_group_name_H-M   'P 1'
#
loop_
_entity.id
_entity.type
_entity.pdbx_description
1 polymer ?
#
loop_
_entity_poly.entity_id
_entity_poly.type
_entity_poly.pdbx_seq_one_letter_code
_entity_poly.pdbx_strand_id
1 'polypeptide(L)'
;MRAGMLAVTVSIGLSPLHLAAQTFRFSPSTDNPRGHELVAVFVSSSTCVGNRRPGFLESIDPMNHSLAERARGQGLPYVAVAVTTDWEPDSGYAYLRRLSKWNEVIVGRNWFNLGIAHYVWADTLTNPFVPEVILLERDTDMGTTRARIGNERVLARIVGADSILSWVRRGTPLP
;
A
#
# COMPACT_ATOMS: atom_id res chain seq x y z
N MET A 1 -64.18 -9.81 57.27
CA MET A 1 -62.81 -9.32 57.02
C MET A 1 -62.47 -9.59 55.57
N ARG A 2 -62.41 -8.54 54.71
CA ARG A 2 -62.04 -8.66 53.28
C ARG A 2 -60.67 -8.02 53.11
N ALA A 3 -59.72 -8.83 52.78
CA ALA A 3 -58.33 -8.37 52.46
C ALA A 3 -58.32 -7.86 51.02
N GLY A 4 -58.06 -6.57 50.85
CA GLY A 4 -57.82 -5.97 49.54
C GLY A 4 -56.34 -6.19 49.12
N MET A 5 -56.21 -6.76 47.97
CA MET A 5 -54.87 -7.00 47.33
C MET A 5 -54.54 -5.82 46.42
N LEU A 6 -53.51 -5.02 46.79
CA LEU A 6 -52.99 -3.91 45.97
C LEU A 6 -52.00 -4.49 44.92
N ALA A 7 -52.38 -4.40 43.66
CA ALA A 7 -51.46 -4.72 42.55
C ALA A 7 -50.65 -3.45 42.21
N VAL A 8 -49.31 -3.53 42.38
CA VAL A 8 -48.38 -2.50 41.97
C VAL A 8 -47.88 -2.85 40.54
N THR A 9 -48.30 -2.07 39.58
CA THR A 9 -47.85 -2.20 38.19
C THR A 9 -46.58 -1.35 38.03
N VAL A 10 -45.41 -2.00 37.84
CA VAL A 10 -44.14 -1.34 37.50
C VAL A 10 -44.05 -1.25 35.99
N SER A 11 -44.21 -0.05 35.44
CA SER A 11 -44.00 0.23 34.03
C SER A 11 -42.50 0.49 33.78
N ILE A 12 -41.80 -0.46 33.18
CA ILE A 12 -40.41 -0.29 32.71
C ILE A 12 -40.47 0.45 31.37
N GLY A 13 -40.19 1.75 31.41
CA GLY A 13 -40.02 2.56 30.20
C GLY A 13 -38.76 2.20 29.50
N LEU A 14 -38.84 1.42 28.41
CA LEU A 14 -37.77 1.24 27.46
C LEU A 14 -37.57 2.53 26.63
N SER A 15 -36.65 3.39 27.03
CA SER A 15 -36.23 4.51 26.19
C SER A 15 -35.43 3.93 24.99
N PRO A 16 -35.84 4.24 23.76
CA PRO A 16 -35.03 3.83 22.61
C PRO A 16 -33.71 4.57 22.68
N LEU A 17 -32.60 3.83 22.89
CA LEU A 17 -31.25 4.30 22.67
C LEU A 17 -31.13 4.60 21.17
N HIS A 18 -31.29 5.88 20.82
CA HIS A 18 -30.87 6.34 19.48
C HIS A 18 -29.36 6.23 19.41
N LEU A 19 -28.88 5.09 18.85
CA LEU A 19 -27.51 5.03 18.32
C LEU A 19 -27.48 6.07 17.20
N ALA A 20 -26.98 7.26 17.50
CA ALA A 20 -26.57 8.19 16.48
C ALA A 20 -25.43 7.51 15.72
N ALA A 21 -25.72 6.96 14.54
CA ALA A 21 -24.72 6.51 13.63
C ALA A 21 -23.78 7.72 13.37
N GLN A 22 -22.59 7.68 13.93
CA GLN A 22 -21.56 8.66 13.61
C GLN A 22 -21.27 8.49 12.12
N THR A 23 -21.78 9.39 11.31
CA THR A 23 -21.39 9.50 9.92
C THR A 23 -19.93 9.94 9.89
N PHE A 24 -19.06 8.96 9.83
CA PHE A 24 -17.64 9.23 9.61
C PHE A 24 -17.52 9.85 8.21
N ARG A 25 -17.34 11.17 8.15
CA ARG A 25 -16.99 11.84 6.90
C ARG A 25 -15.49 11.66 6.71
N PHE A 26 -15.12 10.76 5.81
CA PHE A 26 -13.75 10.71 5.32
C PHE A 26 -13.46 12.04 4.61
N SER A 27 -12.49 12.78 5.14
CA SER A 27 -11.92 13.95 4.47
C SER A 27 -10.55 13.54 3.98
N PRO A 28 -10.36 13.35 2.66
CA PRO A 28 -9.02 13.09 2.14
C PRO A 28 -8.10 14.22 2.55
N SER A 29 -6.87 13.90 2.95
CA SER A 29 -5.82 14.89 3.14
C SER A 29 -5.68 15.69 1.85
N THR A 30 -5.49 17.01 1.97
CA THR A 30 -5.23 17.89 0.81
C THR A 30 -3.95 17.52 0.07
N ASP A 31 -3.10 16.69 0.70
CA ASP A 31 -1.83 16.20 0.16
C ASP A 31 -1.98 14.94 -0.71
N ASN A 32 -3.20 14.37 -0.78
CA ASN A 32 -3.46 13.26 -1.71
C ASN A 32 -3.50 13.81 -3.13
N PRO A 33 -2.54 13.44 -3.98
CA PRO A 33 -2.50 13.89 -5.36
C PRO A 33 -3.76 13.40 -6.09
N ARG A 34 -4.40 14.32 -6.80
CA ARG A 34 -5.45 13.97 -7.75
C ARG A 34 -4.84 14.01 -9.14
N GLY A 35 -5.13 13.01 -9.93
CA GLY A 35 -4.69 12.94 -11.30
C GLY A 35 -3.65 11.85 -11.55
N HIS A 36 -2.79 12.12 -12.50
CA HIS A 36 -1.80 11.17 -12.99
C HIS A 36 -0.56 11.15 -12.07
N GLU A 37 -0.10 9.98 -11.67
CA GLU A 37 1.04 9.81 -10.77
C GLU A 37 2.00 8.70 -11.23
N LEU A 38 3.29 8.87 -10.91
CA LEU A 38 4.30 7.83 -11.07
C LEU A 38 4.35 6.98 -9.79
N VAL A 39 4.25 5.67 -9.95
CA VAL A 39 4.29 4.72 -8.84
C VAL A 39 5.46 3.77 -8.99
N ALA A 40 6.21 3.56 -7.92
CA ALA A 40 7.19 2.48 -7.83
C ALA A 40 6.73 1.46 -6.79
N VAL A 41 6.53 0.22 -7.22
CA VAL A 41 6.17 -0.89 -6.35
C VAL A 41 7.41 -1.76 -6.13
N PHE A 42 7.90 -1.78 -4.90
CA PHE A 42 8.98 -2.66 -4.49
C PHE A 42 8.39 -3.93 -3.88
N VAL A 43 8.69 -5.06 -4.49
CA VAL A 43 8.24 -6.38 -4.03
C VAL A 43 9.43 -7.18 -3.52
N SER A 44 9.40 -7.62 -2.27
CA SER A 44 10.49 -8.42 -1.68
C SER A 44 10.00 -9.26 -0.50
N SER A 45 10.93 -9.86 0.23
CA SER A 45 10.69 -10.59 1.48
C SER A 45 11.86 -10.37 2.44
N SER A 46 11.60 -10.41 3.74
CA SER A 46 12.64 -10.35 4.77
C SER A 46 13.66 -11.49 4.64
N THR A 47 13.23 -12.62 4.09
CA THR A 47 14.04 -13.84 3.89
C THR A 47 14.59 -14.00 2.48
N CYS A 48 14.38 -13.01 1.60
CA CYS A 48 14.85 -13.09 0.22
C CYS A 48 16.37 -13.21 0.13
N VAL A 49 16.86 -14.17 -0.68
CA VAL A 49 18.29 -14.36 -0.90
C VAL A 49 18.95 -13.11 -1.51
N GLY A 50 18.22 -12.37 -2.33
CA GLY A 50 18.67 -11.10 -2.91
C GLY A 50 19.11 -10.06 -1.86
N ASN A 51 18.58 -10.13 -0.62
CA ASN A 51 18.97 -9.24 0.47
C ASN A 51 20.43 -9.39 0.90
N ARG A 52 21.04 -10.53 0.59
CA ARG A 52 22.47 -10.79 0.88
C ARG A 52 23.42 -10.13 -0.12
N ARG A 53 22.88 -9.55 -1.18
CA ARG A 53 23.70 -8.88 -2.19
C ARG A 53 24.25 -7.58 -1.61
N PRO A 54 25.59 -7.40 -1.58
CA PRO A 54 26.20 -6.19 -1.02
C PRO A 54 25.67 -4.91 -1.68
N GLY A 55 25.22 -3.96 -0.85
CA GLY A 55 24.68 -2.68 -1.30
C GLY A 55 23.23 -2.72 -1.80
N PHE A 56 22.57 -3.89 -1.82
CA PHE A 56 21.21 -3.98 -2.33
C PHE A 56 20.20 -3.27 -1.42
N LEU A 57 20.18 -3.62 -0.14
CA LEU A 57 19.21 -3.02 0.80
C LEU A 57 19.45 -1.52 0.96
N GLU A 58 20.73 -1.10 0.96
CA GLU A 58 21.14 0.30 1.05
C GLU A 58 20.76 1.11 -0.19
N SER A 59 20.51 0.45 -1.32
CA SER A 59 20.14 1.11 -2.58
C SER A 59 18.66 1.48 -2.67
N ILE A 60 17.80 0.96 -1.78
CA ILE A 60 16.34 1.11 -1.90
C ILE A 60 15.90 2.54 -1.57
N ASP A 61 16.44 3.16 -0.51
CA ASP A 61 16.11 4.54 -0.19
C ASP A 61 16.63 5.53 -1.24
N PRO A 62 17.89 5.47 -1.70
CA PRO A 62 18.38 6.23 -2.85
C PRO A 62 17.54 6.04 -4.12
N MET A 63 17.06 4.83 -4.39
CA MET A 63 16.17 4.54 -5.51
C MET A 63 14.89 5.37 -5.42
N ASN A 64 14.18 5.30 -4.28
CA ASN A 64 12.95 6.06 -4.08
C ASN A 64 13.19 7.56 -4.19
N HIS A 65 14.29 8.05 -3.63
CA HIS A 65 14.63 9.48 -3.73
C HIS A 65 14.86 9.91 -5.18
N SER A 66 15.64 9.13 -5.94
CA SER A 66 15.90 9.41 -7.36
C SER A 66 14.63 9.40 -8.21
N LEU A 67 13.72 8.46 -7.97
CA LEU A 67 12.44 8.39 -8.68
C LEU A 67 11.53 9.57 -8.33
N ALA A 68 11.49 9.98 -7.06
CA ALA A 68 10.73 11.15 -6.62
C ALA A 68 11.23 12.43 -7.29
N GLU A 69 12.56 12.61 -7.42
CA GLU A 69 13.15 13.75 -8.13
C GLU A 69 12.79 13.75 -9.62
N ARG A 70 12.82 12.56 -10.25
CA ARG A 70 12.44 12.43 -11.67
C ARG A 70 10.97 12.74 -11.90
N ALA A 71 10.08 12.20 -11.07
CA ALA A 71 8.65 12.49 -11.13
C ALA A 71 8.40 14.00 -10.99
N ARG A 72 9.06 14.63 -10.01
CA ARG A 72 8.97 16.09 -9.81
C ARG A 72 9.44 16.86 -11.04
N GLY A 73 10.53 16.43 -11.68
CA GLY A 73 11.02 17.03 -12.92
C GLY A 73 10.04 16.95 -14.09
N GLN A 74 9.11 15.98 -14.04
CA GLN A 74 8.02 15.80 -15.01
C GLN A 74 6.69 16.42 -14.56
N GLY A 75 6.66 17.06 -13.39
CA GLY A 75 5.42 17.61 -12.81
C GLY A 75 4.46 16.55 -12.28
N LEU A 76 4.93 15.32 -12.04
CA LEU A 76 4.13 14.20 -11.54
C LEU A 76 4.33 14.02 -10.04
N PRO A 77 3.27 13.73 -9.29
CA PRO A 77 3.37 13.12 -7.97
C PRO A 77 4.08 11.76 -8.03
N TYR A 78 4.79 11.42 -6.96
CA TYR A 78 5.46 10.13 -6.81
C TYR A 78 4.88 9.35 -5.64
N VAL A 79 4.61 8.07 -5.83
CA VAL A 79 4.12 7.15 -4.81
C VAL A 79 5.03 5.94 -4.71
N ALA A 80 5.59 5.72 -3.53
CA ALA A 80 6.37 4.55 -3.20
C ALA A 80 5.47 3.51 -2.50
N VAL A 81 5.29 2.36 -3.13
CA VAL A 81 4.53 1.21 -2.60
C VAL A 81 5.50 0.09 -2.24
N ALA A 82 5.33 -0.51 -1.08
CA ALA A 82 6.10 -1.68 -0.68
C ALA A 82 5.20 -2.89 -0.41
N VAL A 83 5.56 -4.02 -0.96
CA VAL A 83 4.82 -5.28 -0.83
C VAL A 83 5.77 -6.37 -0.37
N THR A 84 5.38 -7.17 0.63
CA THR A 84 6.19 -8.34 1.01
C THR A 84 5.48 -9.65 0.76
N THR A 85 6.29 -10.69 0.52
CA THR A 85 5.85 -12.09 0.53
C THR A 85 6.12 -12.77 1.88
N ASP A 86 6.20 -12.02 2.97
CA ASP A 86 6.28 -12.59 4.31
C ASP A 86 4.90 -13.08 4.78
N TRP A 87 4.87 -14.19 5.54
CA TRP A 87 3.63 -14.69 6.13
C TRP A 87 3.15 -13.78 7.26
N GLU A 88 4.10 -13.39 8.13
CA GLU A 88 3.82 -12.60 9.31
C GLU A 88 3.87 -11.10 8.98
N PRO A 89 2.78 -10.36 9.18
CA PRO A 89 2.72 -8.93 8.89
C PRO A 89 3.79 -8.13 9.62
N ASP A 90 4.05 -8.44 10.89
CA ASP A 90 5.03 -7.72 11.71
C ASP A 90 6.44 -7.87 11.17
N SER A 91 6.81 -9.08 10.72
CA SER A 91 8.12 -9.34 10.11
C SER A 91 8.29 -8.58 8.81
N GLY A 92 7.27 -8.62 7.94
CA GLY A 92 7.25 -7.89 6.68
C GLY A 92 7.33 -6.37 6.90
N TYR A 93 6.53 -5.83 7.81
CA TYR A 93 6.56 -4.41 8.13
C TYR A 93 7.89 -3.98 8.75
N ALA A 94 8.42 -4.73 9.72
CA ALA A 94 9.72 -4.46 10.33
C ALA A 94 10.87 -4.46 9.30
N TYR A 95 10.78 -5.31 8.27
CA TYR A 95 11.72 -5.34 7.16
C TYR A 95 11.61 -4.07 6.32
N LEU A 96 10.42 -3.76 5.79
CA LEU A 96 10.21 -2.64 4.86
C LEU A 96 10.54 -1.27 5.47
N ARG A 97 10.13 -1.02 6.71
CA ARG A 97 10.35 0.27 7.38
C ARG A 97 11.82 0.65 7.56
N ARG A 98 12.75 -0.32 7.47
CA ARG A 98 14.20 -0.09 7.57
C ARG A 98 14.81 0.30 6.23
N LEU A 99 14.12 0.02 5.14
CA LEU A 99 14.67 0.20 3.79
C LEU A 99 14.44 1.61 3.25
N SER A 100 13.26 2.17 3.48
CA SER A 100 12.89 3.50 2.99
C SER A 100 11.59 3.97 3.66
N LYS A 101 11.16 5.19 3.31
CA LYS A 101 9.82 5.69 3.59
C LYS A 101 8.88 5.26 2.47
N TRP A 102 7.71 4.76 2.85
CA TRP A 102 6.70 4.26 1.92
C TRP A 102 5.39 5.03 2.07
N ASN A 103 4.70 5.27 0.97
CA ASN A 103 3.35 5.83 0.97
C ASN A 103 2.31 4.74 1.24
N GLU A 104 2.56 3.53 0.72
CA GLU A 104 1.69 2.36 0.91
C GLU A 104 2.54 1.15 1.30
N VAL A 105 2.04 0.34 2.25
CA VAL A 105 2.71 -0.89 2.69
C VAL A 105 1.70 -2.02 2.73
N ILE A 106 2.01 -3.12 2.03
CA ILE A 106 1.16 -4.31 1.96
C ILE A 106 1.97 -5.51 2.47
N VAL A 107 1.52 -6.13 3.55
CA VAL A 107 2.22 -7.19 4.26
C VAL A 107 1.32 -8.37 4.60
N GLY A 108 1.94 -9.51 4.92
CA GLY A 108 1.25 -10.73 5.34
C GLY A 108 0.72 -11.58 4.17
N ARG A 109 0.22 -12.77 4.50
CA ARG A 109 -0.35 -13.73 3.55
C ARG A 109 0.58 -14.20 2.42
N ASN A 110 1.87 -13.92 2.50
CA ASN A 110 2.87 -14.35 1.51
C ASN A 110 2.45 -13.97 0.07
N TRP A 111 2.55 -14.90 -0.87
CA TRP A 111 2.18 -14.74 -2.28
C TRP A 111 0.68 -14.52 -2.55
N PHE A 112 -0.17 -14.54 -1.51
CA PHE A 112 -1.63 -14.44 -1.61
C PHE A 112 -2.19 -13.11 -1.07
N ASN A 113 -1.36 -12.10 -0.78
CA ASN A 113 -1.87 -10.80 -0.39
C ASN A 113 -2.35 -9.99 -1.60
N LEU A 114 -3.12 -8.93 -1.31
CA LEU A 114 -3.73 -8.13 -2.37
C LEU A 114 -2.71 -7.41 -3.26
N GLY A 115 -1.57 -6.97 -2.69
CA GLY A 115 -0.52 -6.32 -3.48
C GLY A 115 0.14 -7.29 -4.47
N ILE A 116 0.43 -8.49 -4.03
CA ILE A 116 0.95 -9.54 -4.92
C ILE A 116 -0.08 -9.91 -5.99
N ALA A 117 -1.34 -10.08 -5.59
CA ALA A 117 -2.40 -10.39 -6.54
C ALA A 117 -2.54 -9.30 -7.62
N HIS A 118 -2.46 -8.04 -7.20
CA HIS A 118 -2.64 -6.89 -8.09
C HIS A 118 -1.41 -6.62 -8.97
N TYR A 119 -0.21 -6.53 -8.37
CA TYR A 119 0.97 -6.06 -9.08
C TYR A 119 1.79 -7.18 -9.74
N VAL A 120 1.72 -8.40 -9.21
CA VAL A 120 2.54 -9.52 -9.68
C VAL A 120 1.71 -10.52 -10.49
N TRP A 121 0.59 -11.01 -9.93
CA TRP A 121 -0.23 -12.02 -10.59
C TRP A 121 -1.14 -11.49 -11.71
N ALA A 122 -1.43 -10.19 -11.73
CA ALA A 122 -2.25 -9.60 -12.81
C ALA A 122 -1.54 -9.64 -14.17
N ASP A 123 -0.20 -9.70 -14.19
CA ASP A 123 0.59 -9.86 -15.41
C ASP A 123 0.90 -11.35 -15.63
N THR A 124 0.15 -11.98 -16.53
CA THR A 124 0.30 -13.41 -16.86
C THR A 124 1.54 -13.72 -17.73
N LEU A 125 2.26 -12.71 -18.19
CA LEU A 125 3.39 -12.87 -19.11
C LEU A 125 4.72 -13.07 -18.38
N THR A 126 4.78 -12.82 -17.07
CA THR A 126 6.00 -12.92 -16.29
C THR A 126 5.87 -13.94 -15.16
N ASN A 127 6.93 -14.72 -14.92
CA ASN A 127 7.01 -15.53 -13.72
C ASN A 127 7.19 -14.63 -12.50
N PRO A 128 6.44 -14.86 -11.42
CA PRO A 128 6.59 -14.08 -10.20
C PRO A 128 8.00 -14.29 -9.62
N PHE A 129 8.65 -13.21 -9.28
CA PHE A 129 10.01 -13.22 -8.73
C PHE A 129 10.19 -12.12 -7.67
N VAL A 130 11.07 -12.37 -6.71
CA VAL A 130 11.51 -11.34 -5.73
C VAL A 130 13.01 -11.38 -5.57
N PRO A 131 13.68 -10.21 -5.39
CA PRO A 131 13.10 -8.88 -5.36
C PRO A 131 12.75 -8.35 -6.76
N GLU A 132 11.73 -7.51 -6.84
CA GLU A 132 11.29 -6.86 -8.07
C GLU A 132 10.94 -5.40 -7.79
N VAL A 133 11.19 -4.53 -8.75
CA VAL A 133 10.65 -3.16 -8.80
C VAL A 133 9.77 -3.03 -10.04
N ILE A 134 8.52 -2.64 -9.82
CA ILE A 134 7.56 -2.38 -10.90
C ILE A 134 7.32 -0.88 -10.95
N LEU A 135 7.63 -0.27 -12.09
CA LEU A 135 7.28 1.12 -12.36
C LEU A 135 5.99 1.17 -13.13
N LEU A 136 5.07 1.98 -12.70
CA LEU A 136 3.80 2.19 -13.39
C LEU A 136 3.34 3.65 -13.26
N GLU A 137 2.50 4.05 -14.16
CA GLU A 137 1.67 5.25 -14.07
C GLU A 137 0.24 4.86 -13.80
N ARG A 138 -0.48 5.66 -13.01
CA ARG A 138 -1.91 5.46 -12.76
C ARG A 138 -2.62 6.79 -12.56
N ASP A 139 -3.94 6.77 -12.76
CA ASP A 139 -4.80 7.89 -12.42
C ASP A 139 -5.45 7.65 -11.05
N THR A 140 -5.42 8.65 -10.19
CA THR A 140 -6.05 8.62 -8.88
C THR A 140 -7.08 9.73 -8.77
N ASP A 141 -8.32 9.38 -8.44
CA ASP A 141 -9.40 10.33 -8.14
C ASP A 141 -9.88 10.09 -6.70
N MET A 142 -9.48 10.99 -5.81
CA MET A 142 -9.85 10.96 -4.39
C MET A 142 -10.96 11.99 -4.14
N GLY A 143 -12.17 11.67 -4.57
CA GLY A 143 -13.34 12.49 -4.31
C GLY A 143 -13.82 12.42 -2.86
N THR A 144 -14.71 13.33 -2.46
CA THR A 144 -15.27 13.37 -1.09
C THR A 144 -16.16 12.18 -0.75
N THR A 145 -16.67 11.49 -1.76
CA THR A 145 -17.62 10.36 -1.60
C THR A 145 -17.09 9.04 -2.14
N ARG A 146 -15.98 9.08 -2.89
CA ARG A 146 -15.36 7.89 -3.49
C ARG A 146 -13.88 8.11 -3.73
N ALA A 147 -13.12 7.01 -3.62
CA ALA A 147 -11.75 6.92 -4.11
C ALA A 147 -11.72 5.97 -5.31
N ARG A 148 -10.98 6.32 -6.34
CA ARG A 148 -10.80 5.49 -7.53
C ARG A 148 -9.35 5.52 -7.97
N ILE A 149 -8.82 4.34 -8.24
CA ILE A 149 -7.54 4.14 -8.92
C ILE A 149 -7.88 3.50 -10.27
N GLY A 150 -7.29 3.99 -11.34
CA GLY A 150 -7.54 3.48 -12.69
C GLY A 150 -6.44 3.80 -13.67
N ASN A 151 -6.59 3.32 -14.89
CA ASN A 151 -5.67 3.57 -16.01
C ASN A 151 -4.20 3.22 -15.67
N GLU A 152 -4.00 2.13 -14.91
CA GLU A 152 -2.66 1.66 -14.59
C GLU A 152 -1.94 1.17 -15.84
N ARG A 153 -0.74 1.69 -16.07
CA ARG A 153 0.14 1.29 -17.17
C ARG A 153 1.52 0.97 -16.63
N VAL A 154 1.92 -0.28 -16.70
CA VAL A 154 3.27 -0.69 -16.33
C VAL A 154 4.26 -0.13 -17.35
N LEU A 155 5.25 0.60 -16.87
CA LEU A 155 6.34 1.19 -17.65
C LEU A 155 7.53 0.24 -17.75
N ALA A 156 7.89 -0.37 -16.61
CA ALA A 156 9.02 -1.28 -16.52
C ALA A 156 8.88 -2.26 -15.36
N ARG A 157 9.52 -3.41 -15.51
CA ARG A 157 9.78 -4.39 -14.45
C ARG A 157 11.26 -4.63 -14.34
N ILE A 158 11.85 -4.43 -13.17
CA ILE A 158 13.26 -4.63 -12.89
C ILE A 158 13.36 -5.80 -11.89
N VAL A 159 13.75 -6.96 -12.39
CA VAL A 159 13.72 -8.23 -11.65
C VAL A 159 15.12 -8.63 -11.17
N GLY A 160 15.22 -8.95 -9.90
CA GLY A 160 16.44 -9.45 -9.26
C GLY A 160 17.34 -8.35 -8.69
N ALA A 161 18.03 -8.66 -7.59
CA ALA A 161 18.86 -7.70 -6.86
C ALA A 161 19.95 -7.05 -7.72
N ASP A 162 20.62 -7.83 -8.59
CA ASP A 162 21.68 -7.30 -9.45
C ASP A 162 21.16 -6.34 -10.52
N SER A 163 19.99 -6.65 -11.09
CA SER A 163 19.33 -5.78 -12.06
C SER A 163 18.91 -4.47 -11.43
N ILE A 164 18.30 -4.54 -10.22
CA ILE A 164 17.89 -3.36 -9.45
C ILE A 164 19.12 -2.51 -9.11
N LEU A 165 20.17 -3.10 -8.55
CA LEU A 165 21.42 -2.38 -8.25
C LEU A 165 22.02 -1.68 -9.47
N SER A 166 22.08 -2.41 -10.59
CA SER A 166 22.58 -1.85 -11.85
C SER A 166 21.75 -0.68 -12.35
N TRP A 167 20.44 -0.80 -12.26
CA TRP A 167 19.50 0.24 -12.65
C TRP A 167 19.59 1.48 -11.75
N VAL A 168 19.72 1.29 -10.43
CA VAL A 168 19.92 2.39 -9.46
C VAL A 168 21.25 3.12 -9.73
N ARG A 169 22.34 2.39 -9.98
CA ARG A 169 23.65 2.99 -10.31
C ARG A 169 23.63 3.84 -11.59
N ARG A 170 22.75 3.54 -12.52
CA ARG A 170 22.52 4.38 -13.72
C ARG A 170 21.55 5.56 -13.45
N GLY A 171 21.18 5.79 -12.21
CA GLY A 171 20.30 6.88 -11.80
C GLY A 171 18.82 6.63 -12.11
N THR A 172 18.36 5.38 -12.02
CA THR A 172 16.93 5.01 -12.20
C THR A 172 16.28 5.57 -13.47
N PRO A 173 16.86 5.33 -14.68
CA PRO A 173 16.28 5.86 -15.91
C PRO A 173 14.84 5.35 -16.07
N LEU A 174 13.92 6.25 -16.41
CA LEU A 174 12.57 5.89 -16.83
C LEU A 174 12.60 5.45 -18.31
N PRO A 175 11.76 4.47 -18.72
CA PRO A 175 11.67 4.01 -20.10
C PRO A 175 11.09 5.07 -21.04
#